data_01059356142bcee39aeecbb62823de80
#
_entry.id   01059356142bcee39aeecbb62823de80
#
_cell.length_a   1.000
_cell.length_b   1.000
_cell.length_c   1.000
_cell.angle_alpha   90.00
_cell.angle_beta   90.00
_cell.angle_gamma   90.00
#
_symmetry.space_group_name_H-M   'P 1'
#
loop_
_entity.id
_entity.type
_entity.pdbx_description
1 polymer ?
#
loop_
_entity_poly.entity_id
_entity_poly.type
_entity_poly.pdbx_seq_one_letter_code
_entity_poly.pdbx_strand_id
1 'polypeptide(L)'
;MPYTSGEKHPLQHELFDKFLTHVPGKDPPFEGQDTLKAWQEKNHPWLELSDVHKETTDNIRVTVIPFYMGCRETPASSVYWWRYCIRLENLGVLSVQLRERHWRIFSLSGTLETVRGRGVVGQEPILSPRLPAFQYSSHVSLQAPSGHMWGTFRLEREDGHTFDCKIPPFSLESKPEEPGTGLSSSTGTNNGTKPDVK
;
A
#
# COMPACT_ATOMS: atom_id res chain seq x y z
N MET A 1 7.12 19.13 15.44
CA MET A 1 8.21 19.00 14.48
C MET A 1 7.61 18.46 13.22
N PRO A 2 7.70 19.14 12.06
CA PRO A 2 7.12 18.65 10.85
C PRO A 2 7.88 17.40 10.39
N TYR A 3 7.14 16.40 9.94
CA TYR A 3 7.66 15.22 9.30
C TYR A 3 8.48 15.66 8.09
N THR A 4 9.77 15.41 8.09
CA THR A 4 10.53 15.36 6.85
C THR A 4 10.13 14.07 6.14
N SER A 5 9.05 14.17 5.38
CA SER A 5 8.67 13.12 4.44
C SER A 5 9.78 13.03 3.41
N GLY A 6 10.47 11.89 3.33
CA GLY A 6 11.16 11.56 2.10
C GLY A 6 10.18 11.83 0.96
N GLU A 7 10.60 12.53 -0.06
CA GLU A 7 9.72 12.97 -1.15
C GLU A 7 9.08 11.71 -1.76
N LYS A 8 7.77 11.58 -1.49
CA LYS A 8 6.95 10.53 -2.07
C LYS A 8 7.00 10.70 -3.57
N HIS A 9 7.26 9.61 -4.28
CA HIS A 9 7.19 9.65 -5.73
C HIS A 9 5.79 10.16 -6.11
N PRO A 10 5.64 11.29 -6.83
CA PRO A 10 4.35 11.94 -7.07
C PRO A 10 3.27 11.01 -7.63
N LEU A 11 3.67 9.95 -8.27
CA LEU A 11 2.86 8.99 -9.00
C LEU A 11 2.25 7.89 -8.13
N GLN A 12 2.98 7.47 -7.08
CA GLN A 12 2.39 6.56 -6.08
C GLN A 12 1.25 7.27 -5.34
N HIS A 13 1.37 8.56 -5.17
CA HIS A 13 0.34 9.38 -4.55
C HIS A 13 -0.89 9.49 -5.45
N GLU A 14 -0.71 9.70 -6.75
CA GLU A 14 -1.82 9.80 -7.70
C GLU A 14 -2.61 8.49 -7.82
N LEU A 15 -1.91 7.34 -7.90
CA LEU A 15 -2.55 6.03 -7.90
C LEU A 15 -3.34 5.81 -6.61
N PHE A 16 -2.74 6.19 -5.49
CA PHE A 16 -3.36 6.10 -4.17
C PHE A 16 -4.62 6.97 -4.10
N ASP A 17 -4.54 8.24 -4.52
CA ASP A 17 -5.67 9.16 -4.47
C ASP A 17 -6.81 8.69 -5.39
N LYS A 18 -6.50 8.19 -6.58
CA LYS A 18 -7.51 7.61 -7.49
C LYS A 18 -8.17 6.36 -6.90
N PHE A 19 -7.39 5.52 -6.22
CA PHE A 19 -7.93 4.34 -5.54
C PHE A 19 -8.87 4.75 -4.40
N LEU A 20 -8.52 5.78 -3.62
CA LEU A 20 -9.33 6.26 -2.50
C LEU A 20 -10.54 7.08 -2.92
N THR A 21 -10.43 7.86 -3.99
CA THR A 21 -11.52 8.73 -4.45
C THR A 21 -12.54 8.01 -5.30
N HIS A 22 -12.26 6.75 -5.68
CA HIS A 22 -13.22 5.96 -6.45
C HIS A 22 -14.51 5.72 -5.66
N VAL A 23 -15.64 5.96 -6.31
CA VAL A 23 -16.96 5.71 -5.72
C VAL A 23 -17.29 4.22 -5.81
N PRO A 24 -17.44 3.50 -4.68
CA PRO A 24 -17.78 2.09 -4.68
C PRO A 24 -19.08 1.81 -5.45
N GLY A 25 -19.09 0.74 -6.24
CA GLY A 25 -20.24 0.32 -7.04
C GLY A 25 -20.43 1.02 -8.38
N LYS A 26 -19.56 1.97 -8.71
CA LYS A 26 -19.45 2.54 -10.04
C LYS A 26 -18.10 2.15 -10.62
N ASP A 27 -17.97 2.10 -11.92
CA ASP A 27 -16.79 1.70 -12.69
C ASP A 27 -15.50 1.59 -11.85
N PRO A 28 -15.19 0.41 -11.29
CA PRO A 28 -14.04 0.29 -10.43
C PRO A 28 -12.80 0.74 -11.20
N PRO A 29 -11.87 1.51 -10.57
CA PRO A 29 -10.67 1.96 -11.25
C PRO A 29 -9.83 0.76 -11.73
N PHE A 30 -10.05 -0.41 -11.08
CA PHE A 30 -9.34 -1.65 -11.40
C PHE A 30 -10.30 -2.84 -11.29
N GLU A 31 -10.60 -3.47 -12.40
CA GLU A 31 -11.44 -4.69 -12.44
C GLU A 31 -10.62 -5.97 -12.31
N GLY A 32 -9.39 -5.95 -12.78
CA GLY A 32 -8.48 -7.07 -12.76
C GLY A 32 -7.04 -6.62 -12.87
N GLN A 33 -6.12 -7.55 -12.68
CA GLN A 33 -4.70 -7.27 -12.81
C GLN A 33 -4.33 -6.76 -14.21
N ASP A 34 -4.96 -7.32 -15.24
CA ASP A 34 -4.72 -6.90 -16.63
C ASP A 34 -5.25 -5.48 -16.89
N THR A 35 -6.40 -5.14 -16.30
CA THR A 35 -6.97 -3.78 -16.39
C THR A 35 -6.10 -2.76 -15.66
N LEU A 36 -5.60 -3.13 -14.48
CA LEU A 36 -4.64 -2.30 -13.76
C LEU A 36 -3.34 -2.15 -14.55
N LYS A 37 -2.86 -3.23 -15.16
CA LYS A 37 -1.67 -3.21 -16.03
C LYS A 37 -1.84 -2.25 -17.20
N ALA A 38 -2.94 -2.37 -17.92
CA ALA A 38 -3.25 -1.48 -19.06
C ALA A 38 -3.39 -0.01 -18.63
N TRP A 39 -4.03 0.21 -17.47
CA TRP A 39 -4.15 1.56 -16.91
C TRP A 39 -2.79 2.13 -16.51
N GLN A 40 -1.96 1.32 -15.86
CA GLN A 40 -0.60 1.71 -15.45
C GLN A 40 0.28 2.00 -16.66
N GLU A 41 0.31 1.12 -17.66
CA GLU A 41 1.10 1.32 -18.89
C GLU A 41 0.73 2.61 -19.62
N LYS A 42 -0.56 2.96 -19.59
CA LYS A 42 -1.07 4.18 -20.23
C LYS A 42 -0.76 5.44 -19.43
N ASN A 43 -0.92 5.40 -18.12
CA ASN A 43 -0.89 6.61 -17.29
C ASN A 43 0.43 6.73 -16.50
N HIS A 44 0.99 5.61 -16.07
CA HIS A 44 2.16 5.56 -15.18
C HIS A 44 3.05 4.35 -15.50
N PRO A 45 3.74 4.34 -16.67
CA PRO A 45 4.54 3.18 -17.10
C PRO A 45 5.70 2.82 -16.17
N TRP A 46 6.05 3.71 -15.23
CA TRP A 46 7.12 3.54 -14.25
C TRP A 46 6.68 2.93 -12.91
N LEU A 47 5.36 2.74 -12.67
CA LEU A 47 4.89 2.05 -11.48
C LEU A 47 5.11 0.54 -11.59
N GLU A 48 5.61 -0.08 -10.53
CA GLU A 48 5.76 -1.53 -10.45
C GLU A 48 4.43 -2.22 -10.15
N LEU A 49 4.10 -3.22 -10.97
CA LEU A 49 2.87 -4.00 -10.80
C LEU A 49 2.94 -5.05 -9.71
N SER A 50 4.15 -5.35 -9.22
CA SER A 50 4.37 -6.28 -8.11
C SER A 50 3.68 -5.84 -6.82
N ASP A 51 3.30 -4.56 -6.72
CA ASP A 51 2.64 -4.00 -5.54
C ASP A 51 1.11 -4.24 -5.51
N VAL A 52 0.56 -5.01 -6.46
CA VAL A 52 -0.88 -5.30 -6.51
C VAL A 52 -1.15 -6.76 -6.24
N HIS A 53 -1.95 -7.02 -5.21
CA HIS A 53 -2.33 -8.36 -4.77
C HIS A 53 -3.84 -8.51 -4.75
N LYS A 54 -4.33 -9.67 -5.23
CA LYS A 54 -5.76 -9.99 -5.27
C LYS A 54 -6.01 -11.43 -4.83
N GLU A 55 -7.07 -11.63 -4.08
CA GLU A 55 -7.59 -12.96 -3.74
C GLU A 55 -9.12 -12.92 -3.65
N THR A 56 -9.77 -13.98 -4.11
CA THR A 56 -11.23 -14.11 -4.06
C THR A 56 -11.61 -15.32 -3.21
N THR A 57 -12.49 -15.10 -2.23
CA THR A 57 -13.06 -16.13 -1.37
C THR A 57 -14.58 -15.97 -1.38
N ASP A 58 -15.31 -17.02 -1.73
CA ASP A 58 -16.79 -17.02 -1.74
C ASP A 58 -17.41 -15.78 -2.44
N ASN A 59 -16.91 -15.46 -3.63
CA ASN A 59 -17.28 -14.30 -4.44
C ASN A 59 -16.91 -12.94 -3.82
N ILE A 60 -16.13 -12.89 -2.78
CA ILE A 60 -15.58 -11.63 -2.26
C ILE A 60 -14.13 -11.50 -2.69
N ARG A 61 -13.86 -10.49 -3.50
CA ARG A 61 -12.51 -10.15 -3.96
C ARG A 61 -11.90 -9.09 -3.07
N VAL A 62 -10.72 -9.38 -2.57
CA VAL A 62 -9.90 -8.43 -1.83
C VAL A 62 -8.69 -8.05 -2.68
N THR A 63 -8.53 -6.75 -2.88
CA THR A 63 -7.35 -6.17 -3.56
C THR A 63 -6.57 -5.34 -2.56
N VAL A 64 -5.25 -5.52 -2.52
CA VAL A 64 -4.35 -4.77 -1.64
C VAL A 64 -3.27 -4.10 -2.48
N ILE A 65 -3.03 -2.83 -2.22
CA ILE A 65 -1.93 -2.06 -2.81
C ILE A 65 -1.12 -1.45 -1.67
N PRO A 66 0.10 -1.93 -1.39
CA PRO A 66 0.99 -1.35 -0.40
C PRO A 66 1.81 -0.20 -0.99
N PHE A 67 2.12 0.79 -0.15
CA PHE A 67 2.95 1.94 -0.49
C PHE A 67 3.97 2.18 0.61
N TYR A 68 5.24 2.18 0.28
CA TYR A 68 6.28 2.59 1.21
C TYR A 68 6.23 4.10 1.43
N MET A 69 6.22 4.51 2.70
CA MET A 69 6.04 5.90 3.10
C MET A 69 7.32 6.57 3.59
N GLY A 70 8.37 5.81 3.81
CA GLY A 70 9.65 6.30 4.31
C GLY A 70 10.03 5.70 5.67
N CYS A 71 11.24 6.06 6.09
CA CYS A 71 11.83 5.64 7.35
C CYS A 71 12.04 6.87 8.26
N ARG A 72 11.82 6.68 9.55
CA ARG A 72 12.23 7.63 10.58
C ARG A 72 13.36 6.99 11.39
N GLU A 73 14.51 7.61 11.33
CA GLU A 73 15.67 7.21 12.12
C GLU A 73 15.71 7.98 13.44
N THR A 74 16.02 7.27 14.49
CA THR A 74 16.35 7.81 15.82
C THR A 74 17.67 7.20 16.27
N PRO A 75 18.39 7.77 17.26
CA PRO A 75 19.62 7.17 17.76
C PRO A 75 19.47 5.75 18.28
N ALA A 76 18.26 5.35 18.67
CA ALA A 76 17.96 4.05 19.26
C ALA A 76 17.33 3.06 18.29
N SER A 77 16.69 3.50 17.19
CA SER A 77 15.96 2.62 16.28
C SER A 77 15.57 3.32 14.98
N SER A 78 15.33 2.50 13.95
CA SER A 78 14.73 2.95 12.70
C SER A 78 13.32 2.38 12.60
N VAL A 79 12.35 3.22 12.25
CA VAL A 79 10.95 2.84 12.06
C VAL A 79 10.56 3.12 10.63
N TYR A 80 10.15 2.05 9.94
CA TYR A 80 9.74 2.06 8.55
C TYR A 80 8.22 2.06 8.47
N TRP A 81 7.64 2.87 7.58
CA TRP A 81 6.21 3.06 7.46
C TRP A 81 5.70 2.69 6.08
N TRP A 82 4.57 1.99 6.05
CA TRP A 82 3.82 1.69 4.84
C TRP A 82 2.37 2.11 5.02
N ARG A 83 1.78 2.52 3.93
CA ARG A 83 0.34 2.66 3.81
C ARG A 83 -0.16 1.55 2.88
N TYR A 84 -1.28 0.97 3.20
CA TYR A 84 -1.91 0.00 2.33
C TYR A 84 -3.36 0.39 2.07
N CYS A 85 -3.78 0.22 0.81
CA CYS A 85 -5.14 0.43 0.35
C CYS A 85 -5.79 -0.91 0.14
N ILE A 86 -7.01 -1.05 0.63
CA ILE A 86 -7.82 -2.25 0.47
C ILE A 86 -9.11 -1.91 -0.23
N ARG A 87 -9.43 -2.71 -1.24
CA ARG A 87 -10.72 -2.72 -1.90
C ARG A 87 -11.35 -4.10 -1.73
N LEU A 88 -12.56 -4.11 -1.17
CA LEU A 88 -13.42 -5.29 -1.11
C LEU A 88 -14.49 -5.16 -2.18
N GLU A 89 -14.75 -6.23 -2.92
CA GLU A 89 -15.78 -6.27 -3.95
C GLU A 89 -16.60 -7.55 -3.81
N ASN A 90 -17.90 -7.38 -3.75
CA ASN A 90 -18.83 -8.49 -3.79
C ASN A 90 -19.21 -8.80 -5.25
N LEU A 91 -18.71 -9.91 -5.75
CA LEU A 91 -18.96 -10.39 -7.12
C LEU A 91 -20.20 -11.29 -7.20
N GLY A 92 -20.81 -11.59 -6.06
CA GLY A 92 -22.01 -12.42 -5.93
C GLY A 92 -23.28 -11.61 -5.83
N VAL A 93 -24.38 -12.32 -5.63
CA VAL A 93 -25.74 -11.75 -5.55
C VAL A 93 -26.24 -11.58 -4.11
N LEU A 94 -25.55 -12.19 -3.14
CA LEU A 94 -25.94 -12.13 -1.73
C LEU A 94 -25.21 -10.98 -1.04
N SER A 95 -25.92 -10.20 -0.26
CA SER A 95 -25.34 -9.17 0.59
C SER A 95 -24.49 -9.79 1.70
N VAL A 96 -23.37 -9.16 2.01
CA VAL A 96 -22.48 -9.54 3.12
C VAL A 96 -22.09 -8.32 3.91
N GLN A 97 -21.87 -8.49 5.21
CA GLN A 97 -21.38 -7.42 6.07
C GLN A 97 -20.03 -7.81 6.65
N LEU A 98 -19.05 -6.90 6.57
CA LEU A 98 -17.77 -7.07 7.23
C LEU A 98 -17.96 -6.85 8.73
N ARG A 99 -17.59 -7.86 9.52
CA ARG A 99 -17.72 -7.83 10.99
C ARG A 99 -16.38 -7.62 11.68
N GLU A 100 -15.35 -8.36 11.27
CA GLU A 100 -14.06 -8.35 11.96
C GLU A 100 -12.92 -8.38 10.97
N ARG A 101 -11.79 -7.85 11.38
CA ARG A 101 -10.50 -7.99 10.71
C ARG A 101 -9.53 -8.76 11.58
N HIS A 102 -8.69 -9.56 10.96
CA HIS A 102 -7.63 -10.29 11.61
C HIS A 102 -6.37 -10.19 10.76
N TRP A 103 -5.36 -9.48 11.26
CA TRP A 103 -4.08 -9.30 10.61
C TRP A 103 -2.99 -10.08 11.31
N ARG A 104 -2.05 -10.58 10.51
CA ARG A 104 -0.75 -11.09 10.94
C ARG A 104 0.31 -10.28 10.22
N ILE A 105 1.26 -9.77 11.00
CA ILE A 105 2.31 -8.87 10.53
C ILE A 105 3.64 -9.45 10.98
N PHE A 106 4.42 -9.91 10.02
CA PHE A 106 5.75 -10.45 10.27
C PHE A 106 6.81 -9.41 9.88
N SER A 107 7.72 -9.14 10.80
CA SER A 107 8.88 -8.28 10.57
C SER A 107 10.14 -9.12 10.38
N LEU A 108 11.04 -8.72 9.51
CA LEU A 108 12.36 -9.36 9.37
C LEU A 108 13.23 -9.27 10.64
N SER A 109 12.85 -8.46 11.61
CA SER A 109 13.42 -8.52 12.96
C SER A 109 13.09 -9.80 13.72
N GLY A 110 12.25 -10.68 13.16
CA GLY A 110 11.84 -11.96 13.75
C GLY A 110 10.58 -11.86 14.61
N THR A 111 9.88 -10.73 14.59
CA THR A 111 8.64 -10.54 15.37
C THR A 111 7.41 -10.87 14.51
N LEU A 112 6.42 -11.52 15.14
CA LEU A 112 5.10 -11.75 14.58
C LEU A 112 4.07 -11.05 15.45
N GLU A 113 3.37 -10.09 14.89
CA GLU A 113 2.28 -9.37 15.54
C GLU A 113 0.93 -9.85 14.99
N THR A 114 -0.05 -9.96 15.85
CA THR A 114 -1.42 -10.29 15.49
C THR A 114 -2.33 -9.15 15.94
N VAL A 115 -3.10 -8.60 14.99
CA VAL A 115 -4.07 -7.54 15.23
C VAL A 115 -5.47 -8.06 14.91
N ARG A 116 -6.35 -8.04 15.90
CA ARG A 116 -7.76 -8.35 15.75
C ARG A 116 -8.61 -7.16 16.13
N GLY A 117 -9.70 -6.96 15.43
CA GLY A 117 -10.63 -5.90 15.76
C GLY A 117 -11.92 -5.97 14.97
N ARG A 118 -12.93 -5.32 15.51
CA ARG A 118 -14.24 -5.18 14.89
C ARG A 118 -14.16 -4.16 13.75
N GLY A 119 -14.73 -4.52 12.61
CA GLY A 119 -14.82 -3.64 11.44
C GLY A 119 -13.48 -3.21 10.87
N VAL A 120 -13.51 -2.20 10.02
CA VAL A 120 -12.37 -1.52 9.42
C VAL A 120 -12.58 -0.01 9.47
N VAL A 121 -11.54 0.75 9.87
CA VAL A 121 -11.59 2.22 10.01
C VAL A 121 -12.86 2.75 10.68
N GLY A 122 -13.31 2.05 11.73
CA GLY A 122 -14.53 2.41 12.49
C GLY A 122 -15.85 2.05 11.82
N GLN A 123 -15.84 1.26 10.76
CA GLN A 123 -17.04 0.88 9.99
C GLN A 123 -17.17 -0.64 9.86
N GLU A 124 -18.42 -1.10 9.75
CA GLU A 124 -18.80 -2.46 9.38
C GLU A 124 -19.57 -2.40 8.05
N PRO A 125 -18.86 -2.25 6.91
CA PRO A 125 -19.52 -2.01 5.63
C PRO A 125 -20.34 -3.20 5.16
N ILE A 126 -21.48 -2.91 4.52
CA ILE A 126 -22.32 -3.88 3.85
C ILE A 126 -22.02 -3.81 2.35
N LEU A 127 -21.64 -4.95 1.78
CA LEU A 127 -21.45 -5.12 0.35
C LEU A 127 -22.70 -5.79 -0.23
N SER A 128 -23.51 -5.01 -0.91
CA SER A 128 -24.75 -5.47 -1.53
C SER A 128 -24.67 -5.41 -3.05
N PRO A 129 -25.59 -6.02 -3.82
CA PRO A 129 -25.63 -5.87 -5.26
C PRO A 129 -25.74 -4.42 -5.76
N ARG A 130 -26.28 -3.52 -4.94
CA ARG A 130 -26.39 -2.08 -5.25
C ARG A 130 -25.13 -1.30 -4.94
N LEU A 131 -24.41 -1.69 -3.88
CA LEU A 131 -23.15 -1.10 -3.43
C LEU A 131 -22.15 -2.23 -3.23
N PRO A 132 -21.62 -2.81 -4.31
CA PRO A 132 -20.85 -4.05 -4.24
C PRO A 132 -19.42 -3.84 -3.77
N ALA A 133 -18.94 -2.61 -3.64
CA ALA A 133 -17.56 -2.35 -3.30
C ALA A 133 -17.43 -1.39 -2.11
N PHE A 134 -16.38 -1.63 -1.31
CA PHE A 134 -15.92 -0.74 -0.24
C PHE A 134 -14.40 -0.66 -0.27
N GLN A 135 -13.85 0.53 -0.06
CA GLN A 135 -12.40 0.69 -0.02
C GLN A 135 -11.97 1.61 1.11
N TYR A 136 -10.81 1.30 1.67
CA TYR A 136 -10.21 2.08 2.74
C TYR A 136 -8.70 2.00 2.69
N SER A 137 -8.05 2.85 3.44
CA SER A 137 -6.61 2.77 3.67
C SER A 137 -6.28 2.76 5.15
N SER A 138 -5.17 2.15 5.46
CA SER A 138 -4.58 2.15 6.78
C SER A 138 -3.06 2.14 6.66
N HIS A 139 -2.37 2.14 7.79
CA HIS A 139 -0.91 2.14 7.81
C HIS A 139 -0.37 1.09 8.78
N VAL A 140 0.88 0.72 8.56
CA VAL A 140 1.64 -0.18 9.40
C VAL A 140 3.06 0.34 9.52
N SER A 141 3.69 0.10 10.66
CA SER A 141 5.10 0.41 10.87
C SER A 141 5.84 -0.81 11.39
N LEU A 142 7.09 -0.96 10.96
CA LEU A 142 8.01 -2.01 11.41
C LEU A 142 9.33 -1.39 11.84
N GLN A 143 10.02 -2.06 12.74
CA GLN A 143 11.41 -1.72 13.11
C GLN A 143 12.44 -2.44 12.23
N ALA A 144 12.02 -2.89 11.05
CA ALA A 144 12.85 -3.54 10.07
C ALA A 144 12.50 -3.01 8.66
N PRO A 145 13.46 -3.04 7.71
CA PRO A 145 13.25 -2.51 6.37
C PRO A 145 12.29 -3.35 5.52
N SER A 146 11.93 -4.55 5.97
CA SER A 146 10.96 -5.39 5.27
C SER A 146 10.19 -6.31 6.20
N GLY A 147 9.08 -6.82 5.69
CA GLY A 147 8.20 -7.76 6.36
C GLY A 147 7.11 -8.27 5.44
N HIS A 148 6.13 -8.95 6.04
CA HIS A 148 4.97 -9.48 5.34
C HIS A 148 3.70 -9.25 6.13
N MET A 149 2.60 -9.02 5.43
CA MET A 149 1.26 -8.96 6.01
C MET A 149 0.32 -9.94 5.31
N TRP A 150 -0.56 -10.55 6.08
CA TRP A 150 -1.67 -11.37 5.60
C TRP A 150 -2.76 -11.42 6.65
N GLY A 151 -3.89 -11.98 6.32
CA GLY A 151 -4.97 -12.09 7.27
C GLY A 151 -6.29 -12.51 6.67
N THR A 152 -7.35 -12.22 7.41
CA THR A 152 -8.73 -12.52 7.01
C THR A 152 -9.67 -11.39 7.43
N PHE A 153 -10.74 -11.24 6.66
CA PHE A 153 -11.94 -10.53 7.09
C PHE A 153 -13.04 -11.53 7.40
N ARG A 154 -13.67 -11.40 8.55
CA ARG A 154 -14.88 -12.15 8.86
C ARG A 154 -16.09 -11.41 8.29
N LEU A 155 -16.80 -12.10 7.42
CA LEU A 155 -18.01 -11.61 6.76
C LEU A 155 -19.22 -12.40 7.25
N GLU A 156 -20.36 -11.74 7.29
CA GLU A 156 -21.64 -12.32 7.67
C GLU A 156 -22.68 -12.05 6.59
N ARG A 157 -23.41 -13.09 6.18
CA ARG A 157 -24.56 -12.99 5.27
C ARG A 157 -25.81 -12.62 6.05
N GLU A 158 -26.87 -12.22 5.33
CA GLU A 158 -28.18 -11.87 5.93
C GLU A 158 -28.83 -13.04 6.69
N ASP A 159 -28.52 -14.28 6.32
CA ASP A 159 -28.98 -15.49 7.02
C ASP A 159 -28.19 -15.81 8.30
N GLY A 160 -27.22 -14.97 8.67
CA GLY A 160 -26.35 -15.16 9.81
C GLY A 160 -25.14 -16.09 9.55
N HIS A 161 -25.00 -16.63 8.34
CA HIS A 161 -23.83 -17.43 7.99
C HIS A 161 -22.58 -16.57 7.97
N THR A 162 -21.56 -17.00 8.70
CA THR A 162 -20.26 -16.31 8.76
C THR A 162 -19.17 -17.13 8.05
N PHE A 163 -18.27 -16.43 7.36
CA PHE A 163 -17.11 -17.04 6.71
C PHE A 163 -15.91 -16.10 6.77
N ASP A 164 -14.72 -16.67 6.63
CA ASP A 164 -13.47 -15.91 6.59
C ASP A 164 -13.03 -15.71 5.15
N CYS A 165 -12.97 -14.44 4.74
CA CYS A 165 -12.44 -14.02 3.45
C CYS A 165 -10.94 -13.76 3.59
N LYS A 166 -10.15 -14.39 2.75
CA LYS A 166 -8.69 -14.23 2.79
C LYS A 166 -8.28 -12.87 2.27
N ILE A 167 -7.33 -12.26 2.96
CA ILE A 167 -6.59 -11.11 2.48
C ILE A 167 -5.33 -11.66 1.82
N PRO A 168 -5.04 -11.31 0.55
CA PRO A 168 -3.86 -11.82 -0.12
C PRO A 168 -2.60 -11.42 0.64
N PRO A 169 -1.66 -12.35 0.88
CA PRO A 169 -0.38 -12.00 1.48
C PRO A 169 0.37 -10.99 0.61
N PHE A 170 0.99 -10.00 1.24
CA PHE A 170 1.80 -9.02 0.53
C PHE A 170 3.05 -8.67 1.31
N SER A 171 4.09 -8.32 0.58
CA SER A 171 5.37 -7.90 1.14
C SER A 171 5.35 -6.42 1.48
N LEU A 172 6.03 -6.09 2.57
CA LEU A 172 6.37 -4.73 2.96
C LEU A 172 7.87 -4.55 2.69
N GLU A 173 8.20 -3.86 1.61
CA GLU A 173 9.60 -3.60 1.24
C GLU A 173 9.88 -2.10 1.30
N SER A 174 10.96 -1.72 1.98
CA SER A 174 11.48 -0.36 1.90
C SER A 174 12.23 -0.21 0.59
N LYS A 175 11.83 0.75 -0.23
CA LYS A 175 12.61 1.10 -1.42
C LYS A 175 13.84 1.88 -0.94
N PRO A 176 15.08 1.52 -1.36
CA PRO A 176 16.23 2.35 -1.09
C PRO A 176 15.98 3.73 -1.67
N GLU A 177 16.34 4.78 -0.92
CA GLU A 177 16.42 6.12 -1.48
C GLU A 177 17.36 6.03 -2.69
N GLU A 178 16.88 6.38 -3.88
CA GLU A 178 17.78 6.58 -5.01
C GLU A 178 18.79 7.64 -4.56
N PRO A 179 20.10 7.38 -4.69
CA PRO A 179 21.09 8.38 -4.35
C PRO A 179 20.77 9.60 -5.22
N GLY A 180 20.30 10.66 -4.58
CA GLY A 180 19.98 11.90 -5.26
C GLY A 180 21.12 12.24 -6.19
N THR A 181 20.83 12.53 -7.45
CA THR A 181 21.77 13.07 -8.41
C THR A 181 22.29 14.37 -7.81
N GLY A 182 23.31 14.24 -6.97
CA GLY A 182 24.03 15.37 -6.43
C GLY A 182 24.58 16.15 -7.61
N LEU A 183 24.07 17.34 -7.78
CA LEU A 183 24.72 18.35 -8.64
C LEU A 183 26.17 18.44 -8.19
N SER A 184 27.06 17.83 -8.97
CA SER A 184 28.49 18.04 -8.83
C SER A 184 28.76 19.51 -9.21
N SER A 185 28.84 20.36 -8.20
CA SER A 185 29.45 21.67 -8.36
C SER A 185 30.90 21.46 -8.73
N SER A 186 31.19 21.58 -10.02
CA SER A 186 32.55 21.66 -10.54
C SER A 186 33.13 22.97 -10.04
N THR A 187 33.87 22.93 -8.94
CA THR A 187 34.84 23.98 -8.58
C THR A 187 35.99 23.88 -9.55
N GLY A 188 35.99 24.78 -10.52
CA GLY A 188 37.08 24.98 -11.41
C GLY A 188 38.30 25.49 -10.63
N THR A 189 39.32 24.65 -10.53
CA THR A 189 40.61 25.04 -10.01
C THR A 189 41.38 25.69 -11.15
N ASN A 190 41.48 27.02 -11.16
CA ASN A 190 42.37 27.75 -12.00
C ASN A 190 43.81 27.55 -11.49
N ASN A 191 44.58 26.73 -12.19
CA ASN A 191 46.00 26.72 -12.05
C ASN A 191 46.61 27.87 -12.86
N GLY A 192 46.94 28.94 -12.15
CA GLY A 192 47.79 30.01 -12.68
C GLY A 192 49.24 29.55 -12.73
N THR A 193 49.75 29.39 -13.93
CA THR A 193 51.14 29.16 -14.22
C THR A 193 51.92 30.47 -13.95
N LYS A 194 52.90 30.45 -13.07
CA LYS A 194 53.93 31.49 -12.92
C LYS A 194 55.01 31.32 -13.96
N PRO A 195 55.47 32.34 -14.66
CA PRO A 195 56.69 32.27 -15.43
C PRO A 195 57.91 32.54 -14.55
N ASP A 196 58.88 31.66 -14.66
CA ASP A 196 60.23 31.90 -14.15
C ASP A 196 60.93 32.97 -14.95
N VAL A 197 61.54 33.91 -14.22
CA VAL A 197 62.59 34.81 -14.75
C VAL A 197 63.77 34.78 -13.80
N LYS A 198 64.88 34.18 -14.34
CA LYS A 198 66.23 34.25 -13.90
C LYS A 198 66.58 33.85 -12.46
#